data_cdc9de7eb15e180021f9fcbc280e9ba0
#
_entry.id   cdc9de7eb15e180021f9fcbc280e9ba0
#
_cell.length_a   1.000
_cell.length_b   1.000
_cell.length_c   1.000
_cell.angle_alpha   90.00
_cell.angle_beta   90.00
_cell.angle_gamma   90.00
#
_symmetry.space_group_name_H-M   'P 1'
#
loop_
_entity.id
_entity.type
_entity.pdbx_description
1 polymer ?
#
loop_
_entity_poly.entity_id
_entity_poly.type
_entity_poly.pdbx_seq_one_letter_code
_entity_poly.pdbx_strand_id
1 'polypeptide(L)'
;MVVVSAMGDTTDHLTELAAAITDEPDPREMDLLLATGEHMSGTLVTMALHAQGIEAVSLTGPQAGIRTDTAHGRARIANIDPARMRREIDRGRVVIVAGFQGSTAESYDTAEITTLGRGGSDTTAVALAARLRADACEIYTDVEGIFTADPRVVPDAQLIPTIGYEEMLELAHQGATVMQTRAVELGWVNDVVIRVRSTFSDHPGTSIQEVSAVELRDKVRAMALDRKVAKVTIVGVPDRPGIARSIFEPMADQGLNVDMIVQNVGHDGSTDMSFTVERSNLARAERLLELLGKELGFREVQTDPAVAKVSIVGEGIHNHPGYAAQMFGALADEGINISMISTSEIRI
;
A
#
# COMPACT_ATOMS: atom_id res chain seq x y z
N MET A 1 -10.42 14.21 -17.01
CA MET A 1 -9.03 13.71 -17.04
C MET A 1 -9.03 12.26 -16.61
N VAL A 2 -8.17 11.43 -17.19
CA VAL A 2 -8.03 10.00 -16.85
C VAL A 2 -6.54 9.72 -16.58
N VAL A 3 -6.25 8.96 -15.54
CA VAL A 3 -4.91 8.39 -15.27
C VAL A 3 -4.96 6.90 -15.59
N VAL A 4 -4.01 6.42 -16.35
CA VAL A 4 -3.96 5.01 -16.74
C VAL A 4 -2.77 4.29 -16.11
N SER A 5 -2.99 3.03 -15.79
CA SER A 5 -1.96 2.06 -15.41
C SER A 5 -1.51 1.25 -16.62
N ALA A 6 -0.43 0.51 -16.49
CA ALA A 6 -0.03 -0.47 -17.49
C ALA A 6 -1.15 -1.52 -17.69
N MET A 7 -1.32 -1.97 -18.91
CA MET A 7 -2.41 -2.87 -19.29
C MET A 7 -2.06 -4.33 -19.00
N GLY A 8 -2.99 -5.05 -18.35
CA GLY A 8 -2.82 -6.48 -18.04
C GLY A 8 -1.52 -6.77 -17.28
N ASP A 9 -0.76 -7.75 -17.72
CA ASP A 9 0.48 -8.23 -17.11
C ASP A 9 1.74 -7.53 -17.66
N THR A 10 1.58 -6.35 -18.29
CA THR A 10 2.70 -5.67 -18.98
C THR A 10 3.85 -5.36 -18.02
N THR A 11 3.56 -4.89 -16.80
CA THR A 11 4.60 -4.56 -15.80
C THR A 11 5.39 -5.80 -15.38
N ASP A 12 4.70 -6.93 -15.16
CA ASP A 12 5.33 -8.20 -14.81
C ASP A 12 6.19 -8.72 -15.96
N HIS A 13 5.68 -8.66 -17.18
CA HIS A 13 6.42 -9.06 -18.39
C HIS A 13 7.70 -8.21 -18.60
N LEU A 14 7.62 -6.89 -18.42
CA LEU A 14 8.80 -6.02 -18.51
C LEU A 14 9.83 -6.35 -17.42
N THR A 15 9.36 -6.68 -16.22
CA THR A 15 10.23 -7.11 -15.11
C THR A 15 10.91 -8.44 -15.42
N GLU A 16 10.18 -9.41 -15.98
CA GLU A 16 10.75 -10.70 -16.43
C GLU A 16 11.78 -10.52 -17.53
N LEU A 17 11.57 -9.63 -18.50
CA LEU A 17 12.55 -9.32 -19.54
C LEU A 17 13.86 -8.76 -18.96
N ALA A 18 13.77 -7.88 -17.97
CA ALA A 18 14.96 -7.36 -17.29
C ALA A 18 15.69 -8.47 -16.50
N ALA A 19 14.94 -9.28 -15.75
CA ALA A 19 15.48 -10.40 -14.98
C ALA A 19 16.15 -11.47 -15.85
N ALA A 20 15.70 -11.65 -17.10
CA ALA A 20 16.35 -12.54 -18.06
C ALA A 20 17.75 -12.07 -18.52
N ILE A 21 18.06 -10.80 -18.31
CA ILE A 21 19.37 -10.20 -18.66
C ILE A 21 20.30 -10.19 -17.46
N THR A 22 19.80 -9.81 -16.28
CA THR A 22 20.59 -9.69 -15.05
C THR A 22 19.70 -9.84 -13.81
N ASP A 23 20.25 -10.45 -12.76
CA ASP A 23 19.58 -10.58 -11.46
C ASP A 23 19.53 -9.25 -10.69
N GLU A 24 20.38 -8.28 -11.04
CA GLU A 24 20.50 -6.96 -10.42
C GLU A 24 20.41 -5.86 -11.50
N PRO A 25 19.23 -5.58 -12.06
CA PRO A 25 19.05 -4.51 -13.04
C PRO A 25 19.27 -3.14 -12.40
N ASP A 26 19.91 -2.23 -13.14
CA ASP A 26 20.07 -0.84 -12.70
C ASP A 26 18.71 -0.19 -12.43
N PRO A 27 18.48 0.41 -11.25
CA PRO A 27 17.18 0.97 -10.89
C PRO A 27 16.68 2.08 -11.81
N ARG A 28 17.58 2.91 -12.37
CA ARG A 28 17.24 3.95 -13.32
C ARG A 28 16.73 3.36 -14.64
N GLU A 29 17.41 2.33 -15.14
CA GLU A 29 17.01 1.66 -16.40
C GLU A 29 15.69 0.89 -16.19
N MET A 30 15.48 0.32 -15.00
CA MET A 30 14.19 -0.29 -14.65
C MET A 30 13.05 0.72 -14.65
N ASP A 31 13.23 1.90 -14.08
CA ASP A 31 12.23 2.96 -14.11
C ASP A 31 11.86 3.36 -15.54
N LEU A 32 12.86 3.54 -16.39
CA LEU A 32 12.66 3.87 -17.79
C LEU A 32 11.90 2.77 -18.55
N LEU A 33 12.27 1.50 -18.32
CA LEU A 33 11.62 0.34 -18.91
C LEU A 33 10.16 0.22 -18.47
N LEU A 34 9.90 0.23 -17.17
CA LEU A 34 8.57 0.04 -16.61
C LEU A 34 7.62 1.17 -17.01
N ALA A 35 8.09 2.42 -17.08
CA ALA A 35 7.29 3.58 -17.53
C ALA A 35 6.68 3.41 -18.93
N THR A 36 7.25 2.55 -19.77
CA THR A 36 6.72 2.30 -21.13
C THR A 36 5.35 1.64 -21.12
N GLY A 37 5.00 0.88 -20.09
CA GLY A 37 3.71 0.22 -19.95
C GLY A 37 2.54 1.21 -19.92
N GLU A 38 2.64 2.24 -19.11
CA GLU A 38 1.64 3.31 -19.03
C GLU A 38 1.61 4.19 -20.28
N HIS A 39 2.76 4.40 -20.91
CA HIS A 39 2.80 5.12 -22.22
C HIS A 39 2.00 4.40 -23.27
N MET A 40 2.15 3.06 -23.37
CA MET A 40 1.38 2.23 -24.27
C MET A 40 -0.11 2.34 -23.98
N SER A 41 -0.52 2.15 -22.73
CA SER A 41 -1.93 2.24 -22.30
C SER A 41 -2.53 3.60 -22.63
N GLY A 42 -1.86 4.69 -22.25
CA GLY A 42 -2.33 6.05 -22.47
C GLY A 42 -2.51 6.38 -23.96
N THR A 43 -1.59 5.93 -24.80
CA THR A 43 -1.65 6.13 -26.25
C THR A 43 -2.82 5.36 -26.86
N LEU A 44 -3.01 4.08 -26.50
CA LEU A 44 -4.10 3.24 -27.00
C LEU A 44 -5.48 3.78 -26.60
N VAL A 45 -5.65 4.22 -25.35
CA VAL A 45 -6.90 4.84 -24.88
C VAL A 45 -7.17 6.11 -25.66
N THR A 46 -6.16 6.95 -25.91
CA THR A 46 -6.29 8.18 -26.70
C THR A 46 -6.71 7.88 -28.15
N MET A 47 -6.09 6.88 -28.79
CA MET A 47 -6.48 6.44 -30.14
C MET A 47 -7.94 5.92 -30.18
N ALA A 48 -8.36 5.17 -29.14
CA ALA A 48 -9.73 4.68 -29.04
C ALA A 48 -10.76 5.82 -28.91
N LEU A 49 -10.44 6.86 -28.14
CA LEU A 49 -11.26 8.06 -28.03
C LEU A 49 -11.36 8.80 -29.36
N HIS A 50 -10.25 8.98 -30.07
CA HIS A 50 -10.24 9.60 -31.40
C HIS A 50 -11.10 8.81 -32.40
N ALA A 51 -11.06 7.47 -32.36
CA ALA A 51 -11.90 6.65 -33.21
C ALA A 51 -13.41 6.82 -32.95
N GLN A 52 -13.78 7.30 -31.76
CA GLN A 52 -15.14 7.66 -31.39
C GLN A 52 -15.47 9.16 -31.61
N GLY A 53 -14.55 9.92 -32.23
CA GLY A 53 -14.74 11.35 -32.48
C GLY A 53 -14.54 12.24 -31.24
N ILE A 54 -13.95 11.71 -30.16
CA ILE A 54 -13.68 12.44 -28.93
C ILE A 54 -12.26 13.01 -28.99
N GLU A 55 -12.12 14.34 -28.86
CA GLU A 55 -10.80 14.97 -28.77
C GLU A 55 -10.11 14.59 -27.47
N ALA A 56 -8.93 14.01 -27.57
CA ALA A 56 -8.14 13.57 -26.43
C ALA A 56 -6.64 13.81 -26.66
N VAL A 57 -5.85 13.83 -25.58
CA VAL A 57 -4.38 13.93 -25.64
C VAL A 57 -3.77 13.08 -24.55
N SER A 58 -2.78 12.24 -24.91
CA SER A 58 -1.98 11.50 -23.95
C SER A 58 -0.77 12.32 -23.50
N LEU A 59 -0.48 12.27 -22.21
CA LEU A 59 0.67 12.91 -21.59
C LEU A 59 1.43 11.86 -20.76
N THR A 60 2.76 11.87 -20.88
CA THR A 60 3.61 11.15 -19.92
C THR A 60 3.59 11.87 -18.56
N GLY A 61 4.04 11.22 -17.49
CA GLY A 61 4.14 11.86 -16.19
C GLY A 61 4.91 13.19 -16.21
N PRO A 62 6.13 13.25 -16.80
CA PRO A 62 6.85 14.50 -16.98
C PRO A 62 6.11 15.55 -17.81
N GLN A 63 5.41 15.15 -18.87
CA GLN A 63 4.59 16.04 -19.68
C GLN A 63 3.35 16.57 -18.95
N ALA A 64 2.83 15.83 -17.99
CA ALA A 64 1.79 16.25 -17.06
C ALA A 64 2.34 17.12 -15.91
N GLY A 65 3.66 17.39 -15.90
CA GLY A 65 4.32 18.23 -14.92
C GLY A 65 4.62 17.54 -13.59
N ILE A 66 4.63 16.23 -13.54
CA ILE A 66 4.92 15.45 -12.32
C ILE A 66 6.43 15.44 -12.08
N ARG A 67 6.86 16.01 -10.95
CA ARG A 67 8.24 16.04 -10.49
C ARG A 67 8.39 15.17 -9.25
N THR A 68 9.52 14.46 -9.18
CA THR A 68 9.81 13.51 -8.12
C THR A 68 11.20 13.77 -7.52
N ASP A 69 11.47 13.11 -6.40
CA ASP A 69 12.84 12.92 -5.93
C ASP A 69 13.61 11.89 -6.79
N THR A 70 14.85 11.59 -6.41
CA THR A 70 15.77 10.71 -7.15
C THR A 70 15.75 9.25 -6.68
N ALA A 71 14.77 8.86 -5.87
CA ALA A 71 14.69 7.50 -5.33
C ALA A 71 14.06 6.54 -6.37
N HIS A 72 14.85 6.09 -7.34
CA HIS A 72 14.40 5.16 -8.38
C HIS A 72 13.66 3.95 -7.81
N GLY A 73 12.62 3.48 -8.50
CA GLY A 73 11.73 2.37 -8.11
C GLY A 73 10.73 2.70 -7.00
N ARG A 74 10.90 3.82 -6.26
CA ARG A 74 10.05 4.24 -5.13
C ARG A 74 10.01 5.76 -4.95
N ALA A 75 10.11 6.50 -6.02
CA ALA A 75 10.17 7.95 -6.00
C ALA A 75 8.93 8.58 -5.32
N ARG A 76 9.11 9.77 -4.76
CA ARG A 76 8.03 10.55 -4.17
C ARG A 76 7.74 11.76 -5.04
N ILE A 77 6.47 12.08 -5.20
CA ILE A 77 6.05 13.29 -5.91
C ILE A 77 6.46 14.51 -5.07
N ALA A 78 7.38 15.30 -5.61
CA ALA A 78 7.86 16.53 -4.98
C ALA A 78 7.03 17.76 -5.38
N ASN A 79 6.59 17.81 -6.64
CA ASN A 79 5.77 18.90 -7.16
C ASN A 79 4.98 18.45 -8.39
N ILE A 80 3.89 19.16 -8.70
CA ILE A 80 3.11 19.00 -9.93
C ILE A 80 2.82 20.38 -10.50
N ASP A 81 3.25 20.62 -11.75
CA ASP A 81 2.82 21.79 -12.53
C ASP A 81 1.62 21.44 -13.41
N PRO A 82 0.41 21.89 -13.07
CA PRO A 82 -0.81 21.54 -13.80
C PRO A 82 -1.04 22.36 -15.08
N ALA A 83 -0.16 23.29 -15.44
CA ALA A 83 -0.42 24.28 -16.48
C ALA A 83 -0.74 23.66 -17.83
N ARG A 84 -0.02 22.60 -18.24
CA ARG A 84 -0.29 21.89 -19.51
C ARG A 84 -1.63 21.16 -19.47
N MET A 85 -1.90 20.43 -18.40
CA MET A 85 -3.16 19.69 -18.27
C MET A 85 -4.36 20.64 -18.29
N ARG A 86 -4.32 21.75 -17.54
CA ARG A 86 -5.38 22.77 -17.56
C ARG A 86 -5.63 23.32 -18.94
N ARG A 87 -4.59 23.70 -19.70
CA ARG A 87 -4.72 24.19 -21.07
C ARG A 87 -5.44 23.19 -21.99
N GLU A 88 -5.16 21.91 -21.87
CA GLU A 88 -5.81 20.90 -22.70
C GLU A 88 -7.28 20.67 -22.26
N ILE A 89 -7.55 20.68 -20.97
CA ILE A 89 -8.92 20.62 -20.42
C ILE A 89 -9.75 21.83 -20.86
N ASP A 90 -9.18 23.04 -20.77
CA ASP A 90 -9.84 24.29 -21.18
C ASP A 90 -10.15 24.31 -22.68
N ARG A 91 -9.44 23.53 -23.49
CA ARG A 91 -9.73 23.31 -24.92
C ARG A 91 -10.82 22.25 -25.17
N GLY A 92 -11.39 21.69 -24.11
CA GLY A 92 -12.40 20.64 -24.21
C GLY A 92 -11.85 19.23 -24.47
N ARG A 93 -10.53 19.01 -24.36
CA ARG A 93 -9.91 17.72 -24.61
C ARG A 93 -9.96 16.80 -23.37
N VAL A 94 -10.15 15.52 -23.61
CA VAL A 94 -9.90 14.50 -22.58
C VAL A 94 -8.39 14.34 -22.43
N VAL A 95 -7.86 14.62 -21.24
CA VAL A 95 -6.44 14.44 -20.92
C VAL A 95 -6.22 13.06 -20.34
N ILE A 96 -5.40 12.24 -20.99
CA ILE A 96 -4.97 10.93 -20.52
C ILE A 96 -3.55 11.05 -19.99
N VAL A 97 -3.32 10.72 -18.73
CA VAL A 97 -2.00 10.79 -18.11
C VAL A 97 -1.50 9.37 -17.83
N ALA A 98 -0.28 9.08 -18.27
CA ALA A 98 0.44 7.91 -17.86
C ALA A 98 0.75 8.01 -16.35
N GLY A 99 0.13 7.16 -15.54
CA GLY A 99 0.36 7.08 -14.09
C GLY A 99 1.73 6.50 -13.74
N PHE A 100 1.97 6.23 -12.45
CA PHE A 100 3.13 5.51 -11.96
C PHE A 100 4.48 6.24 -12.10
N GLN A 101 4.60 7.28 -12.88
CA GLN A 101 5.87 7.89 -13.29
C GLN A 101 5.94 9.41 -13.14
N GLY A 102 7.15 9.92 -13.01
CA GLY A 102 7.48 11.35 -13.04
C GLY A 102 8.90 11.58 -13.55
N SER A 103 9.48 12.72 -13.24
CA SER A 103 10.89 13.02 -13.56
C SER A 103 11.56 13.82 -12.45
N THR A 104 12.88 13.65 -12.33
CA THR A 104 13.69 14.24 -11.25
C THR A 104 13.96 15.73 -11.39
N ALA A 105 13.92 16.29 -12.61
CA ALA A 105 14.30 17.68 -12.88
C ALA A 105 13.32 18.40 -13.80
N GLU A 106 13.37 19.75 -13.77
CA GLU A 106 12.60 20.61 -14.66
C GLU A 106 13.25 20.74 -16.04
N SER A 107 14.59 20.72 -16.10
CA SER A 107 15.34 20.81 -17.36
C SER A 107 15.39 19.47 -18.07
N TYR A 108 15.09 19.46 -19.34
CA TYR A 108 15.09 18.27 -20.20
C TYR A 108 16.46 17.57 -20.24
N ASP A 109 17.54 18.34 -20.15
CA ASP A 109 18.91 17.84 -20.27
C ASP A 109 19.38 17.02 -19.04
N THR A 110 18.69 17.18 -17.92
CA THR A 110 19.05 16.52 -16.64
C THR A 110 17.90 15.71 -16.04
N ALA A 111 16.75 15.66 -16.72
CA ALA A 111 15.57 14.95 -16.24
C ALA A 111 15.72 13.45 -16.45
N GLU A 112 15.63 12.69 -15.37
CA GLU A 112 15.53 11.24 -15.39
C GLU A 112 14.10 10.80 -15.09
N ILE A 113 13.66 9.76 -15.78
CA ILE A 113 12.36 9.14 -15.48
C ILE A 113 12.49 8.36 -14.17
N THR A 114 11.47 8.50 -13.34
CA THR A 114 11.36 7.78 -12.07
C THR A 114 10.01 7.11 -11.98
N THR A 115 9.94 5.99 -11.25
CA THR A 115 8.67 5.34 -10.93
C THR A 115 8.34 5.46 -9.44
N LEU A 116 7.03 5.51 -9.15
CA LEU A 116 6.53 5.73 -7.79
C LEU A 116 6.43 4.44 -6.97
N GLY A 117 6.76 3.30 -7.57
CA GLY A 117 6.61 1.99 -6.97
C GLY A 117 5.16 1.48 -6.99
N ARG A 118 4.91 0.39 -6.30
CA ARG A 118 3.60 -0.30 -6.28
C ARG A 118 2.45 0.67 -5.94
N GLY A 119 1.37 0.60 -6.71
CA GLY A 119 0.22 1.51 -6.59
C GLY A 119 0.51 2.97 -7.00
N GLY A 120 1.57 3.17 -7.79
CA GLY A 120 1.97 4.49 -8.24
C GLY A 120 0.93 5.18 -9.11
N SER A 121 0.09 4.44 -9.86
CA SER A 121 -1.01 5.03 -10.66
C SER A 121 -2.11 5.60 -9.79
N ASP A 122 -2.50 4.91 -8.70
CA ASP A 122 -3.47 5.43 -7.72
C ASP A 122 -2.92 6.70 -7.06
N THR A 123 -1.65 6.65 -6.63
CA THR A 123 -0.94 7.79 -6.06
C THR A 123 -0.92 8.98 -7.04
N THR A 124 -0.65 8.72 -8.33
CA THR A 124 -0.70 9.73 -9.38
C THR A 124 -2.10 10.34 -9.53
N ALA A 125 -3.14 9.50 -9.57
CA ALA A 125 -4.52 9.94 -9.75
C ALA A 125 -4.97 10.87 -8.62
N VAL A 126 -4.73 10.47 -7.37
CA VAL A 126 -5.09 11.28 -6.19
C VAL A 126 -4.26 12.57 -6.12
N ALA A 127 -2.96 12.52 -6.41
CA ALA A 127 -2.11 13.72 -6.43
C ALA A 127 -2.56 14.74 -7.50
N LEU A 128 -2.95 14.25 -8.67
CA LEU A 128 -3.48 15.10 -9.75
C LEU A 128 -4.87 15.67 -9.39
N ALA A 129 -5.75 14.86 -8.77
CA ALA A 129 -7.04 15.31 -8.29
C ALA A 129 -6.88 16.46 -7.28
N ALA A 130 -5.99 16.30 -6.29
CA ALA A 130 -5.65 17.34 -5.32
C ALA A 130 -5.13 18.62 -6.02
N ARG A 131 -4.18 18.47 -6.92
CA ARG A 131 -3.54 19.61 -7.58
C ARG A 131 -4.47 20.38 -8.52
N LEU A 132 -5.41 19.67 -9.14
CA LEU A 132 -6.42 20.25 -10.03
C LEU A 132 -7.66 20.74 -9.27
N ARG A 133 -7.81 20.39 -7.98
CA ARG A 133 -8.99 20.62 -7.16
C ARG A 133 -10.23 19.97 -7.77
N ALA A 134 -10.11 18.70 -8.09
CA ALA A 134 -11.22 17.91 -8.59
C ALA A 134 -12.26 17.64 -7.48
N ASP A 135 -13.53 17.50 -7.85
CA ASP A 135 -14.61 17.19 -6.91
C ASP A 135 -14.45 15.80 -6.28
N ALA A 136 -13.85 14.85 -7.03
CA ALA A 136 -13.51 13.52 -6.55
C ALA A 136 -12.41 12.88 -7.43
N CYS A 137 -11.75 11.86 -6.89
CA CYS A 137 -10.90 10.94 -7.62
C CYS A 137 -11.58 9.57 -7.67
N GLU A 138 -11.96 9.10 -8.84
CA GLU A 138 -12.54 7.77 -9.02
C GLU A 138 -11.45 6.77 -9.41
N ILE A 139 -11.30 5.70 -8.62
CA ILE A 139 -10.38 4.59 -8.87
C ILE A 139 -11.21 3.40 -9.37
N TYR A 140 -11.01 3.05 -10.63
CA TYR A 140 -11.65 1.91 -11.26
C TYR A 140 -10.76 0.67 -11.15
N THR A 141 -11.31 -0.40 -10.58
CA THR A 141 -10.59 -1.65 -10.30
C THR A 141 -11.47 -2.86 -10.67
N ASP A 142 -11.02 -4.06 -10.34
CA ASP A 142 -11.73 -5.33 -10.56
C ASP A 142 -12.71 -5.70 -9.45
N VAL A 143 -12.75 -4.91 -8.35
CA VAL A 143 -13.69 -5.09 -7.24
C VAL A 143 -14.69 -3.95 -7.16
N GLU A 144 -15.86 -4.18 -6.56
CA GLU A 144 -16.94 -3.18 -6.48
C GLU A 144 -16.67 -2.05 -5.47
N GLY A 145 -15.69 -2.22 -4.60
CA GLY A 145 -15.32 -1.27 -3.55
C GLY A 145 -14.67 -1.96 -2.36
N ILE A 146 -14.80 -1.35 -1.19
CA ILE A 146 -14.27 -1.88 0.07
C ILE A 146 -15.37 -2.67 0.77
N PHE A 147 -15.07 -3.90 1.17
CA PHE A 147 -16.00 -4.80 1.84
C PHE A 147 -15.66 -4.95 3.32
N THR A 148 -16.64 -5.40 4.11
CA THR A 148 -16.45 -5.72 5.55
C THR A 148 -15.46 -6.87 5.78
N ALA A 149 -15.19 -7.69 4.77
CA ALA A 149 -14.14 -8.70 4.69
C ALA A 149 -13.86 -9.00 3.21
N ASP A 150 -12.82 -9.76 2.89
CA ASP A 150 -12.58 -10.22 1.52
C ASP A 150 -13.72 -11.16 1.07
N PRO A 151 -14.54 -10.79 0.09
CA PRO A 151 -15.69 -11.59 -0.33
C PRO A 151 -15.30 -12.95 -0.93
N ARG A 152 -14.04 -13.13 -1.35
CA ARG A 152 -13.50 -14.42 -1.81
C ARG A 152 -13.29 -15.41 -0.65
N VAL A 153 -13.17 -14.88 0.58
CA VAL A 153 -13.00 -15.66 1.81
C VAL A 153 -14.29 -15.72 2.61
N VAL A 154 -15.02 -14.60 2.68
CA VAL A 154 -16.29 -14.46 3.42
C VAL A 154 -17.37 -14.07 2.43
N PRO A 155 -18.15 -15.04 1.90
CA PRO A 155 -19.17 -14.78 0.86
C PRO A 155 -20.25 -13.77 1.28
N ASP A 156 -20.54 -13.68 2.57
CA ASP A 156 -21.55 -12.76 3.14
C ASP A 156 -20.97 -11.36 3.45
N ALA A 157 -19.72 -11.09 3.05
CA ALA A 157 -19.11 -9.77 3.21
C ALA A 157 -19.94 -8.70 2.50
N GLN A 158 -20.20 -7.59 3.20
CA GLN A 158 -21.01 -6.50 2.68
C GLN A 158 -20.14 -5.35 2.19
N LEU A 159 -20.57 -4.70 1.12
CA LEU A 159 -19.92 -3.50 0.61
C LEU A 159 -20.12 -2.35 1.60
N ILE A 160 -19.06 -1.61 1.89
CA ILE A 160 -19.05 -0.43 2.74
C ILE A 160 -19.29 0.81 1.86
N PRO A 161 -20.43 1.51 1.96
CA PRO A 161 -20.69 2.68 1.10
C PRO A 161 -19.74 3.84 1.33
N THR A 162 -19.36 4.06 2.61
CA THR A 162 -18.47 5.15 3.00
C THR A 162 -17.55 4.70 4.13
N ILE A 163 -16.26 5.02 4.04
CA ILE A 163 -15.24 4.71 5.02
C ILE A 163 -14.36 5.93 5.28
N GLY A 164 -13.89 6.10 6.52
CA GLY A 164 -12.92 7.14 6.90
C GLY A 164 -11.52 6.85 6.35
N TYR A 165 -10.72 7.90 6.15
CA TYR A 165 -9.33 7.72 5.69
C TYR A 165 -8.50 6.89 6.67
N GLU A 166 -8.67 7.10 7.97
CA GLU A 166 -7.93 6.39 9.02
C GLU A 166 -8.25 4.90 9.03
N GLU A 167 -9.55 4.54 8.99
CA GLU A 167 -10.00 3.15 8.89
C GLU A 167 -9.48 2.49 7.60
N MET A 168 -9.53 3.21 6.47
CA MET A 168 -9.03 2.69 5.18
C MET A 168 -7.53 2.46 5.20
N LEU A 169 -6.75 3.38 5.79
CA LEU A 169 -5.31 3.21 5.96
C LEU A 169 -4.99 1.99 6.83
N GLU A 170 -5.70 1.83 7.94
CA GLU A 170 -5.50 0.67 8.80
C GLU A 170 -5.82 -0.63 8.06
N LEU A 171 -6.96 -0.70 7.34
CA LEU A 171 -7.30 -1.87 6.52
C LEU A 171 -6.23 -2.19 5.48
N ALA A 172 -5.71 -1.17 4.79
CA ALA A 172 -4.66 -1.34 3.79
C ALA A 172 -3.35 -1.86 4.42
N HIS A 173 -2.96 -1.37 5.60
CA HIS A 173 -1.81 -1.88 6.36
C HIS A 173 -2.02 -3.31 6.86
N GLN A 174 -3.27 -3.71 7.12
CA GLN A 174 -3.59 -5.06 7.57
C GLN A 174 -3.77 -6.09 6.44
N GLY A 175 -3.56 -5.69 5.18
CA GLY A 175 -3.59 -6.60 4.04
C GLY A 175 -4.79 -6.46 3.11
N ALA A 176 -5.68 -5.49 3.32
CA ALA A 176 -6.72 -5.14 2.35
C ALA A 176 -6.08 -4.37 1.16
N THR A 177 -5.71 -5.10 0.12
CA THR A 177 -4.90 -4.58 -1.01
C THR A 177 -5.69 -3.81 -2.06
N VAL A 178 -6.92 -3.39 -1.78
CA VAL A 178 -7.78 -2.68 -2.74
C VAL A 178 -7.24 -1.29 -3.04
N MET A 179 -6.69 -0.59 -2.03
CA MET A 179 -6.10 0.74 -2.18
C MET A 179 -4.68 0.78 -1.64
N GLN A 180 -3.84 1.55 -2.31
CA GLN A 180 -2.49 1.81 -1.82
C GLN A 180 -2.49 2.86 -0.72
N THR A 181 -1.78 2.59 0.38
CA THR A 181 -1.70 3.49 1.55
C THR A 181 -1.29 4.91 1.17
N ARG A 182 -0.27 5.09 0.32
CA ARG A 182 0.18 6.42 -0.15
C ARG A 182 -0.90 7.22 -0.87
N ALA A 183 -1.77 6.57 -1.62
CA ALA A 183 -2.88 7.24 -2.30
C ALA A 183 -3.93 7.71 -1.30
N VAL A 184 -4.25 6.89 -0.30
CA VAL A 184 -5.19 7.24 0.78
C VAL A 184 -4.64 8.37 1.64
N GLU A 185 -3.35 8.31 2.04
CA GLU A 185 -2.65 9.38 2.78
C GLU A 185 -2.70 10.72 2.04
N LEU A 186 -2.41 10.71 0.73
CA LEU A 186 -2.50 11.91 -0.10
C LEU A 186 -3.94 12.45 -0.18
N GLY A 187 -4.93 11.57 -0.29
CA GLY A 187 -6.34 11.92 -0.25
C GLY A 187 -6.70 12.61 1.05
N TRP A 188 -6.28 12.04 2.18
CA TRP A 188 -6.54 12.58 3.51
C TRP A 188 -5.93 13.96 3.70
N VAL A 189 -4.62 14.09 3.46
CA VAL A 189 -3.89 15.38 3.64
C VAL A 189 -4.44 16.50 2.77
N ASN A 190 -5.02 16.17 1.60
CA ASN A 190 -5.51 17.15 0.64
C ASN A 190 -7.06 17.21 0.55
N ASP A 191 -7.77 16.50 1.43
CA ASP A 191 -9.24 16.42 1.47
C ASP A 191 -9.86 16.04 0.10
N VAL A 192 -9.26 15.04 -0.57
CA VAL A 192 -9.74 14.53 -1.86
C VAL A 192 -10.64 13.34 -1.63
N VAL A 193 -11.92 13.46 -1.93
CA VAL A 193 -12.84 12.31 -1.93
C VAL A 193 -12.36 11.28 -2.95
N ILE A 194 -12.05 10.05 -2.47
CA ILE A 194 -11.66 8.94 -3.33
C ILE A 194 -12.87 7.99 -3.43
N ARG A 195 -13.27 7.63 -4.66
CA ARG A 195 -14.33 6.67 -4.90
C ARG A 195 -13.75 5.43 -5.56
N VAL A 196 -13.86 4.30 -4.88
CA VAL A 196 -13.42 3.00 -5.40
C VAL A 196 -14.62 2.33 -6.07
N ARG A 197 -14.49 2.00 -7.35
CA ARG A 197 -15.58 1.46 -8.18
C ARG A 197 -15.08 0.30 -9.04
N SER A 198 -15.99 -0.58 -9.44
CA SER A 198 -15.70 -1.60 -10.43
C SER A 198 -15.67 -1.03 -11.85
N THR A 199 -14.70 -1.49 -12.65
CA THR A 199 -14.69 -1.25 -14.10
C THR A 199 -15.84 -1.98 -14.82
N PHE A 200 -16.42 -3.00 -14.20
CA PHE A 200 -17.35 -3.95 -14.82
C PHE A 200 -18.79 -3.82 -14.35
N SER A 201 -19.10 -2.87 -13.46
CA SER A 201 -20.45 -2.63 -12.97
C SER A 201 -20.73 -1.14 -12.77
N ASP A 202 -22.01 -0.76 -12.78
CA ASP A 202 -22.47 0.61 -12.51
C ASP A 202 -22.70 0.88 -11.01
N HIS A 203 -22.26 -0.04 -10.14
CA HIS A 203 -22.40 0.15 -8.70
C HIS A 203 -21.65 1.40 -8.22
N PRO A 204 -22.24 2.22 -7.32
CA PRO A 204 -21.60 3.46 -6.85
C PRO A 204 -20.27 3.24 -6.10
N GLY A 205 -20.00 2.01 -5.63
CA GLY A 205 -18.77 1.65 -4.96
C GLY A 205 -18.65 2.17 -3.53
N THR A 206 -17.43 2.40 -3.09
CA THR A 206 -17.10 2.94 -1.76
C THR A 206 -16.51 4.33 -1.89
N SER A 207 -16.98 5.28 -1.07
CA SER A 207 -16.37 6.60 -0.92
C SER A 207 -15.44 6.61 0.30
N ILE A 208 -14.16 6.97 0.09
CA ILE A 208 -13.17 7.21 1.14
C ILE A 208 -13.10 8.72 1.32
N GLN A 209 -13.47 9.21 2.49
CA GLN A 209 -13.58 10.63 2.78
C GLN A 209 -13.55 10.88 4.27
N GLU A 210 -13.41 12.14 4.69
CA GLU A 210 -13.60 12.49 6.10
C GLU A 210 -15.03 12.15 6.51
N VAL A 211 -15.18 11.48 7.64
CA VAL A 211 -16.47 11.06 8.16
C VAL A 211 -16.62 11.64 9.56
N SER A 212 -17.51 12.61 9.73
CA SER A 212 -17.80 13.19 11.04
C SER A 212 -18.29 12.10 12.00
N ALA A 213 -17.71 12.09 13.22
CA ALA A 213 -18.09 11.18 14.28
C ALA A 213 -19.59 11.31 14.60
N VAL A 214 -20.35 10.25 14.33
CA VAL A 214 -21.73 10.09 14.78
C VAL A 214 -21.71 8.94 15.78
N GLU A 215 -22.28 9.13 16.97
CA GLU A 215 -22.31 8.13 18.06
C GLU A 215 -22.93 6.77 17.68
N LEU A 216 -23.58 6.69 16.53
CA LEU A 216 -24.31 5.50 16.04
C LEU A 216 -23.53 4.66 15.02
N ARG A 217 -22.24 4.89 14.82
CA ARG A 217 -21.44 4.10 13.86
C ARG A 217 -21.22 2.68 14.33
N ASP A 218 -21.20 1.77 13.37
CA ASP A 218 -20.71 0.41 13.56
C ASP A 218 -19.26 0.48 14.08
N LYS A 219 -19.06 -0.10 15.25
CA LYS A 219 -17.80 0.03 15.99
C LYS A 219 -16.70 -0.86 15.43
N VAL A 220 -17.07 -1.94 14.73
CA VAL A 220 -16.21 -2.74 13.87
C VAL A 220 -16.67 -2.54 12.45
N ARG A 221 -15.81 -2.00 11.60
CA ARG A 221 -16.14 -1.68 10.20
C ARG A 221 -15.79 -2.82 9.26
N ALA A 222 -14.63 -3.39 9.44
CA ALA A 222 -14.15 -4.44 8.57
C ALA A 222 -13.12 -5.34 9.25
N MET A 223 -12.86 -6.46 8.58
CA MET A 223 -11.81 -7.42 8.92
C MET A 223 -10.85 -7.55 7.75
N ALA A 224 -9.56 -7.56 8.06
CA ALA A 224 -8.50 -7.85 7.10
C ALA A 224 -7.80 -9.17 7.45
N LEU A 225 -7.37 -9.90 6.42
CA LEU A 225 -6.62 -11.14 6.53
C LEU A 225 -5.33 -11.03 5.71
N ASP A 226 -4.19 -11.12 6.37
CA ASP A 226 -2.89 -11.23 5.70
C ASP A 226 -2.29 -12.63 5.90
N ARG A 227 -2.11 -13.36 4.79
CA ARG A 227 -1.50 -14.69 4.75
C ARG A 227 -0.03 -14.67 4.34
N LYS A 228 0.52 -13.49 4.04
CA LYS A 228 1.90 -13.35 3.55
C LYS A 228 2.90 -13.07 4.68
N VAL A 229 2.48 -13.17 5.92
CA VAL A 229 3.31 -12.95 7.10
C VAL A 229 3.98 -14.24 7.59
N ALA A 230 5.11 -14.06 8.27
CA ALA A 230 5.79 -15.09 9.07
C ALA A 230 6.16 -14.48 10.43
N LYS A 231 6.09 -15.30 11.49
CA LYS A 231 6.51 -14.90 12.84
C LYS A 231 7.96 -15.24 13.06
N VAL A 232 8.69 -14.33 13.69
CA VAL A 232 10.04 -14.52 14.18
C VAL A 232 10.05 -14.25 15.68
N THR A 233 10.68 -15.13 16.46
CA THR A 233 10.88 -14.94 17.90
C THR A 233 12.35 -15.08 18.21
N ILE A 234 12.93 -14.06 18.81
CA ILE A 234 14.30 -14.07 19.34
C ILE A 234 14.17 -14.37 20.82
N VAL A 235 14.75 -15.49 21.24
CA VAL A 235 14.64 -16.00 22.60
C VAL A 235 15.87 -15.62 23.42
N GLY A 236 15.66 -15.12 24.63
CA GLY A 236 16.73 -14.83 25.59
C GLY A 236 17.58 -13.64 25.19
N VAL A 237 16.99 -12.60 24.64
CA VAL A 237 17.65 -11.32 24.33
C VAL A 237 18.08 -10.64 25.64
N PRO A 238 19.33 -10.20 25.81
CA PRO A 238 19.75 -9.45 26.99
C PRO A 238 18.92 -8.17 27.20
N ASP A 239 18.28 -8.03 28.36
CA ASP A 239 17.45 -6.85 28.65
C ASP A 239 18.34 -5.67 29.08
N ARG A 240 18.72 -4.87 28.09
CA ARG A 240 19.54 -3.66 28.28
C ARG A 240 19.14 -2.57 27.30
N PRO A 241 19.32 -1.29 27.68
CA PRO A 241 19.05 -0.17 26.79
C PRO A 241 19.79 -0.27 25.47
N GLY A 242 19.09 -0.05 24.35
CA GLY A 242 19.66 -0.07 23.01
C GLY A 242 19.64 -1.42 22.30
N ILE A 243 19.28 -2.52 22.97
CA ILE A 243 19.29 -3.86 22.36
C ILE A 243 18.33 -3.96 21.16
N ALA A 244 17.13 -3.38 21.26
CA ALA A 244 16.16 -3.34 20.16
C ALA A 244 16.74 -2.61 18.93
N ARG A 245 17.44 -1.49 19.15
CA ARG A 245 18.13 -0.77 18.07
C ARG A 245 19.14 -1.68 17.38
N SER A 246 19.98 -2.36 18.16
CA SER A 246 21.02 -3.25 17.62
C SER A 246 20.46 -4.41 16.79
N ILE A 247 19.20 -4.79 17.01
CA ILE A 247 18.50 -5.83 16.23
C ILE A 247 17.83 -5.24 14.98
N PHE A 248 17.06 -4.15 15.13
CA PHE A 248 16.20 -3.65 14.05
C PHE A 248 16.89 -2.69 13.08
N GLU A 249 17.98 -1.99 13.49
CA GLU A 249 18.75 -1.11 12.60
C GLU A 249 19.40 -1.90 11.44
N PRO A 250 20.11 -3.04 11.67
CA PRO A 250 20.61 -3.86 10.58
C PRO A 250 19.52 -4.49 9.70
N MET A 251 18.33 -4.77 10.25
CA MET A 251 17.20 -5.24 9.45
C MET A 251 16.69 -4.13 8.50
N ALA A 252 16.57 -2.92 9.02
CA ALA A 252 16.17 -1.76 8.22
C ALA A 252 17.20 -1.44 7.12
N ASP A 253 18.49 -1.50 7.41
CA ASP A 253 19.59 -1.30 6.45
C ASP A 253 19.53 -2.32 5.29
N GLN A 254 19.05 -3.52 5.55
CA GLN A 254 18.79 -4.54 4.54
C GLN A 254 17.41 -4.42 3.88
N GLY A 255 16.61 -3.40 4.20
CA GLY A 255 15.27 -3.23 3.66
C GLY A 255 14.27 -4.27 4.14
N LEU A 256 14.50 -4.91 5.29
CA LEU A 256 13.58 -5.85 5.93
C LEU A 256 12.58 -5.06 6.77
N ASN A 257 11.35 -4.97 6.29
CA ASN A 257 10.27 -4.35 7.06
C ASN A 257 9.77 -5.31 8.16
N VAL A 258 9.55 -4.77 9.35
CA VAL A 258 9.04 -5.49 10.52
C VAL A 258 7.72 -4.89 10.96
N ASP A 259 6.80 -5.75 11.38
CA ASP A 259 5.50 -5.36 11.90
C ASP A 259 5.20 -6.13 13.21
N MET A 260 4.26 -5.64 14.00
CA MET A 260 3.79 -6.28 15.24
C MET A 260 4.92 -6.69 16.21
N ILE A 261 5.76 -5.75 16.63
CA ILE A 261 6.83 -6.05 17.61
C ILE A 261 6.22 -6.19 19.00
N VAL A 262 6.44 -7.37 19.64
CA VAL A 262 6.05 -7.66 21.01
C VAL A 262 7.27 -8.07 21.81
N GLN A 263 7.52 -7.39 22.93
CA GLN A 263 8.60 -7.69 23.86
C GLN A 263 8.00 -8.00 25.23
N ASN A 264 8.41 -9.12 25.84
CA ASN A 264 8.03 -9.48 27.19
C ASN A 264 9.22 -9.36 28.14
N VAL A 265 9.01 -8.83 29.32
CA VAL A 265 10.06 -8.75 30.35
C VAL A 265 10.26 -10.13 30.98
N GLY A 266 11.46 -10.66 30.86
CA GLY A 266 11.84 -11.91 31.52
C GLY A 266 12.24 -11.71 32.98
N HIS A 267 12.36 -12.83 33.73
CA HIS A 267 12.70 -12.80 35.15
C HIS A 267 14.22 -12.90 35.44
N ASP A 268 15.01 -13.24 34.43
CA ASP A 268 16.46 -13.54 34.53
C ASP A 268 17.36 -12.49 33.86
N GLY A 269 16.84 -11.27 33.63
CA GLY A 269 17.57 -10.21 32.92
C GLY A 269 17.65 -10.43 31.40
N SER A 270 16.83 -11.34 30.89
CA SER A 270 16.63 -11.55 29.46
C SER A 270 15.16 -11.32 29.08
N THR A 271 14.88 -11.11 27.80
CA THR A 271 13.56 -10.93 27.26
C THR A 271 13.41 -11.75 25.98
N ASP A 272 12.19 -12.17 25.68
CA ASP A 272 11.86 -12.70 24.36
C ASP A 272 11.22 -11.60 23.53
N MET A 273 11.65 -11.50 22.28
CA MET A 273 11.16 -10.51 21.34
C MET A 273 10.57 -11.19 20.13
N SER A 274 9.27 -11.00 19.91
CA SER A 274 8.56 -11.56 18.76
C SER A 274 8.12 -10.44 17.82
N PHE A 275 8.22 -10.70 16.52
CA PHE A 275 7.73 -9.77 15.49
C PHE A 275 7.32 -10.54 14.23
N THR A 276 6.66 -9.84 13.32
CA THR A 276 6.31 -10.40 12.01
C THR A 276 7.11 -9.73 10.90
N VAL A 277 7.41 -10.52 9.87
CA VAL A 277 8.01 -10.08 8.61
C VAL A 277 7.18 -10.60 7.45
N GLU A 278 7.31 -10.04 6.27
CA GLU A 278 6.77 -10.65 5.07
C GLU A 278 7.41 -12.03 4.85
N ARG A 279 6.59 -13.04 4.55
CA ARG A 279 7.05 -14.44 4.40
C ARG A 279 8.17 -14.61 3.38
N SER A 280 8.15 -13.83 2.30
CA SER A 280 9.22 -13.77 1.28
C SER A 280 10.58 -13.36 1.85
N ASN A 281 10.59 -12.58 2.93
CA ASN A 281 11.79 -12.06 3.59
C ASN A 281 12.30 -12.93 4.74
N LEU A 282 11.55 -14.00 5.12
CA LEU A 282 11.85 -14.80 6.31
C LEU A 282 13.28 -15.36 6.30
N ALA A 283 13.70 -15.97 5.20
CA ALA A 283 15.05 -16.58 5.10
C ALA A 283 16.19 -15.54 5.17
N ARG A 284 15.95 -14.30 4.73
CA ARG A 284 16.92 -13.20 4.88
C ARG A 284 16.98 -12.73 6.34
N ALA A 285 15.83 -12.56 6.97
CA ALA A 285 15.74 -12.17 8.37
C ALA A 285 16.42 -13.20 9.27
N GLU A 286 16.15 -14.48 9.07
CA GLU A 286 16.74 -15.59 9.83
C GLU A 286 18.27 -15.58 9.75
N ARG A 287 18.85 -15.53 8.55
CA ARG A 287 20.30 -15.46 8.35
C ARG A 287 20.93 -14.24 9.02
N LEU A 288 20.32 -13.08 8.93
CA LEU A 288 20.81 -11.87 9.58
C LEU A 288 20.78 -12.00 11.10
N LEU A 289 19.68 -12.49 11.66
CA LEU A 289 19.51 -12.67 13.09
C LEU A 289 20.47 -13.73 13.66
N GLU A 290 20.74 -14.82 12.94
CA GLU A 290 21.73 -15.82 13.35
C GLU A 290 23.14 -15.22 13.46
N LEU A 291 23.50 -14.29 12.57
CA LEU A 291 24.76 -13.55 12.64
C LEU A 291 24.78 -12.61 13.85
N LEU A 292 23.72 -11.83 14.05
CA LEU A 292 23.58 -10.90 15.17
C LEU A 292 23.55 -11.65 16.52
N GLY A 293 23.00 -12.86 16.57
CA GLY A 293 22.93 -13.66 17.79
C GLY A 293 24.29 -13.98 18.41
N LYS A 294 25.30 -14.19 17.59
CA LYS A 294 26.69 -14.43 18.02
C LYS A 294 27.31 -13.20 18.68
N GLU A 295 26.90 -12.01 18.24
CA GLU A 295 27.41 -10.73 18.73
C GLU A 295 26.61 -10.23 19.94
N LEU A 296 25.29 -10.30 19.87
CA LEU A 296 24.38 -9.72 20.85
C LEU A 296 24.10 -10.66 22.04
N GLY A 297 24.35 -11.97 21.87
CA GLY A 297 24.27 -12.96 22.95
C GLY A 297 22.88 -13.48 23.27
N PHE A 298 21.93 -13.44 22.32
CA PHE A 298 20.65 -14.11 22.49
C PHE A 298 20.76 -15.63 22.19
N ARG A 299 19.81 -16.42 22.76
CA ARG A 299 19.93 -17.86 22.77
C ARG A 299 19.58 -18.53 21.45
N GLU A 300 18.49 -18.11 20.83
CA GLU A 300 17.87 -18.83 19.72
C GLU A 300 17.02 -17.89 18.89
N VAL A 301 16.88 -18.17 17.59
CA VAL A 301 15.90 -17.58 16.68
C VAL A 301 14.92 -18.68 16.29
N GLN A 302 13.66 -18.49 16.60
CA GLN A 302 12.56 -19.38 16.21
C GLN A 302 11.73 -18.72 15.13
N THR A 303 11.35 -19.46 14.09
CA THR A 303 10.55 -18.97 12.98
C THR A 303 9.30 -19.81 12.79
N ASP A 304 8.19 -19.16 12.44
CA ASP A 304 6.95 -19.83 12.07
C ASP A 304 6.38 -19.20 10.79
N PRO A 305 6.52 -19.87 9.65
CA PRO A 305 5.96 -19.44 8.37
C PRO A 305 4.47 -19.77 8.20
N ALA A 306 3.89 -20.56 9.12
CA ALA A 306 2.52 -21.08 9.00
C ALA A 306 1.50 -20.22 9.77
N VAL A 307 1.78 -18.94 9.96
CA VAL A 307 0.88 -17.99 10.59
C VAL A 307 0.12 -17.14 9.58
N ALA A 308 -1.01 -16.61 10.00
CA ALA A 308 -1.75 -15.55 9.31
C ALA A 308 -2.09 -14.45 10.32
N LYS A 309 -2.18 -13.21 9.84
CA LYS A 309 -2.63 -12.08 10.63
C LYS A 309 -4.09 -11.79 10.30
N VAL A 310 -4.94 -11.81 11.32
CA VAL A 310 -6.35 -11.42 11.25
C VAL A 310 -6.52 -10.16 12.06
N SER A 311 -7.13 -9.14 11.49
CA SER A 311 -7.35 -7.87 12.16
C SER A 311 -8.79 -7.41 11.99
N ILE A 312 -9.42 -6.95 13.05
CA ILE A 312 -10.67 -6.19 12.99
C ILE A 312 -10.35 -4.71 13.14
N VAL A 313 -10.99 -3.87 12.32
CA VAL A 313 -10.76 -2.42 12.24
C VAL A 313 -12.07 -1.67 12.46
N GLY A 314 -12.03 -0.59 13.22
CA GLY A 314 -13.14 0.34 13.44
C GLY A 314 -12.88 1.32 14.56
N GLU A 315 -13.25 2.58 14.39
CA GLU A 315 -13.04 3.69 15.35
C GLU A 315 -13.65 3.45 16.75
N GLY A 316 -14.61 2.55 16.86
CA GLY A 316 -15.29 2.30 18.13
C GLY A 316 -14.67 1.20 19.00
N ILE A 317 -13.63 0.52 18.55
CA ILE A 317 -13.07 -0.65 19.22
C ILE A 317 -12.49 -0.30 20.59
N HIS A 318 -11.71 0.78 20.67
CA HIS A 318 -11.04 1.18 21.92
C HIS A 318 -12.01 1.53 23.06
N ASN A 319 -13.11 2.20 22.76
CA ASN A 319 -14.03 2.73 23.75
C ASN A 319 -15.11 1.75 24.21
N HIS A 320 -15.13 0.52 23.65
CA HIS A 320 -16.16 -0.46 23.95
C HIS A 320 -15.53 -1.80 24.35
N PRO A 321 -15.67 -2.17 25.64
CA PRO A 321 -15.18 -3.46 26.11
C PRO A 321 -15.97 -4.60 25.45
N GLY A 322 -15.27 -5.68 25.11
CA GLY A 322 -15.88 -6.93 24.65
C GLY A 322 -15.54 -7.35 23.22
N TYR A 323 -15.12 -6.46 22.32
CA TYR A 323 -14.77 -6.87 20.94
C TYR A 323 -13.59 -7.83 20.88
N ALA A 324 -12.54 -7.58 21.69
CA ALA A 324 -11.42 -8.51 21.79
C ALA A 324 -11.88 -9.88 22.29
N ALA A 325 -12.73 -9.90 23.33
CA ALA A 325 -13.25 -11.15 23.87
C ALA A 325 -14.11 -11.93 22.86
N GLN A 326 -14.94 -11.22 22.08
CA GLN A 326 -15.74 -11.84 21.01
C GLN A 326 -14.84 -12.41 19.90
N MET A 327 -13.85 -11.64 19.43
CA MET A 327 -12.90 -12.11 18.42
C MET A 327 -12.13 -13.35 18.90
N PHE A 328 -11.60 -13.30 20.12
CA PHE A 328 -10.84 -14.43 20.69
C PHE A 328 -11.73 -15.63 20.97
N GLY A 329 -12.99 -15.40 21.39
CA GLY A 329 -13.98 -16.45 21.57
C GLY A 329 -14.29 -17.16 20.25
N ALA A 330 -14.53 -16.42 19.17
CA ALA A 330 -14.79 -17.00 17.86
C ALA A 330 -13.61 -17.85 17.34
N LEU A 331 -12.35 -17.42 17.57
CA LEU A 331 -11.18 -18.23 17.23
C LEU A 331 -11.07 -19.49 18.10
N ALA A 332 -11.36 -19.37 19.39
CA ALA A 332 -11.32 -20.51 20.33
C ALA A 332 -12.39 -21.56 20.02
N ASP A 333 -13.60 -21.13 19.66
CA ASP A 333 -14.71 -22.03 19.28
C ASP A 333 -14.37 -22.87 18.03
N GLU A 334 -13.54 -22.34 17.14
CA GLU A 334 -13.01 -23.05 15.96
C GLU A 334 -11.70 -23.80 16.24
N GLY A 335 -11.22 -23.83 17.48
CA GLY A 335 -9.98 -24.50 17.88
C GLY A 335 -8.71 -23.82 17.36
N ILE A 336 -8.77 -22.54 16.98
CA ILE A 336 -7.65 -21.76 16.47
C ILE A 336 -6.89 -21.13 17.62
N ASN A 337 -5.59 -21.48 17.75
CA ASN A 337 -4.72 -20.89 18.76
C ASN A 337 -4.16 -19.53 18.31
N ILE A 338 -4.05 -18.60 19.26
CA ILE A 338 -3.50 -17.25 19.02
C ILE A 338 -2.03 -17.24 19.40
N SER A 339 -1.16 -16.89 18.44
CA SER A 339 0.30 -16.83 18.62
C SER A 339 0.83 -15.47 19.07
N MET A 340 0.14 -14.39 18.71
CA MET A 340 0.47 -13.00 19.08
C MET A 340 -0.80 -12.17 19.11
N ILE A 341 -0.83 -11.14 19.95
CA ILE A 341 -1.90 -10.14 20.00
C ILE A 341 -1.26 -8.77 19.96
N SER A 342 -1.81 -7.89 19.13
CA SER A 342 -1.47 -6.47 19.07
C SER A 342 -2.75 -5.65 18.94
N THR A 343 -2.82 -4.54 19.63
CA THR A 343 -3.98 -3.64 19.60
C THR A 343 -3.54 -2.21 19.35
N SER A 344 -4.39 -1.42 18.68
CA SER A 344 -4.29 0.02 18.59
C SER A 344 -5.63 0.67 18.97
N GLU A 345 -5.79 1.96 18.79
CA GLU A 345 -7.04 2.67 19.09
C GLU A 345 -8.20 2.19 18.21
N ILE A 346 -7.91 1.78 16.98
CA ILE A 346 -8.91 1.40 15.97
C ILE A 346 -8.77 -0.04 15.46
N ARG A 347 -7.93 -0.87 16.11
CA ARG A 347 -7.64 -2.23 15.64
C ARG A 347 -7.39 -3.23 16.77
N ILE A 348 -7.77 -4.46 16.53
CA ILE A 348 -7.33 -5.66 17.25
C ILE A 348 -6.76 -6.64 16.25
#